data_fb67cac64dc2277c8340756e5206bb76
#
_entry.id   fb67cac64dc2277c8340756e5206bb76
#
_cell.length_a   1.000
_cell.length_b   1.000
_cell.length_c   1.000
_cell.angle_alpha   90.00
_cell.angle_beta   90.00
_cell.angle_gamma   90.00
#
_symmetry.space_group_name_H-M   'P 1'
#
loop_
_entity.id
_entity.type
_entity.pdbx_description
1 polymer ?
#
loop_
_entity_poly.entity_id
_entity_poly.type
_entity_poly.pdbx_seq_one_letter_code
_entity_poly.pdbx_strand_id
1 'polypeptide(L)'
;MYEVVGIRFKKAGKVYYFDPGDLEVKKDAFVIVETARGIEYGKVVIDKKLVGENDVVLPLKKVVRLATQKDILSVEENKAAAKEAFNSCDEKIIEHQLDMKLVDVEYTFDRNKIIFYFTADGRIDFRELVKDLASIFRTRIELRQIGVRDEAKMLGGIGPCGRMLCCSTFLGDFEPVSIKMAKDQNLSLNPAKISGLCGRLMCCLKYENDYYEEAKEEMPDVGEEIMTPHGVGRVVGLNLLEKLIQVNIPSMERTTEFTLDELAGNKEELFSQATE
;
A
#
# COMPACT_ATOMS: atom_id res chain seq x y z
N MET A 1 -12.19 8.58 -24.92
CA MET A 1 -10.86 8.07 -24.57
C MET A 1 -9.90 9.24 -24.48
N TYR A 2 -9.05 9.23 -23.45
CA TYR A 2 -8.09 10.30 -23.17
C TYR A 2 -6.68 9.74 -23.24
N GLU A 3 -5.76 10.44 -23.91
CA GLU A 3 -4.33 10.10 -23.89
C GLU A 3 -3.73 10.62 -22.59
N VAL A 4 -3.12 9.76 -21.79
CA VAL A 4 -2.59 10.11 -20.48
C VAL A 4 -1.21 9.53 -20.24
N VAL A 5 -0.48 10.15 -19.31
CA VAL A 5 0.73 9.61 -18.68
C VAL A 5 0.50 9.43 -17.19
N GLY A 6 1.05 8.35 -16.61
CA GLY A 6 0.95 8.12 -15.17
C GLY A 6 2.13 8.72 -14.44
N ILE A 7 1.87 9.63 -13.50
CA ILE A 7 2.88 10.37 -12.73
C ILE A 7 2.77 10.03 -11.26
N ARG A 8 3.90 9.86 -10.59
CA ARG A 8 4.01 9.58 -9.18
C ARG A 8 4.91 10.62 -8.51
N PHE A 9 4.45 11.16 -7.38
CA PHE A 9 5.16 12.21 -6.62
C PHE A 9 6.04 11.64 -5.50
N LYS A 10 5.69 10.50 -4.91
CA LYS A 10 6.44 9.82 -3.84
C LYS A 10 6.66 8.35 -4.21
N LYS A 11 7.72 7.73 -3.72
CA LYS A 11 8.15 6.36 -4.08
C LYS A 11 7.01 5.32 -4.02
N ALA A 12 6.23 5.32 -2.95
CA ALA A 12 5.05 4.47 -2.76
C ALA A 12 3.74 5.28 -2.82
N GLY A 13 3.71 6.35 -3.64
CA GLY A 13 2.54 7.19 -3.84
C GLY A 13 1.59 6.62 -4.86
N LYS A 14 0.34 7.10 -4.82
CA LYS A 14 -0.66 6.87 -5.86
C LYS A 14 -0.14 7.39 -7.21
N VAL A 15 -0.51 6.70 -8.27
CA VAL A 15 -0.27 7.17 -9.65
C VAL A 15 -1.44 8.07 -10.05
N TYR A 16 -1.13 9.24 -10.57
CA TYR A 16 -2.11 10.19 -11.08
C TYR A 16 -1.94 10.32 -12.58
N TYR A 17 -3.05 10.41 -13.29
CA TYR A 17 -3.07 10.59 -14.73
C TYR A 17 -3.12 12.07 -15.11
N PHE A 18 -2.25 12.45 -16.07
CA PHE A 18 -2.14 13.79 -16.63
C PHE A 18 -2.16 13.73 -18.14
N ASP A 19 -2.66 14.81 -18.76
CA ASP A 19 -2.60 15.02 -20.20
C ASP A 19 -1.14 15.39 -20.58
N PRO A 20 -0.45 14.58 -21.39
CA PRO A 20 0.89 14.90 -21.86
C PRO A 20 0.94 16.04 -22.89
N GLY A 21 -0.19 16.38 -23.51
CA GLY A 21 -0.22 17.30 -24.65
C GLY A 21 0.72 16.84 -25.76
N ASP A 22 1.40 17.82 -26.39
CA ASP A 22 2.38 17.57 -27.46
C ASP A 22 3.77 17.14 -26.95
N LEU A 23 3.94 16.98 -25.64
CA LEU A 23 5.24 16.63 -25.06
C LEU A 23 5.57 15.14 -25.28
N GLU A 24 6.79 14.88 -25.75
CA GLU A 24 7.36 13.52 -25.73
C GLU A 24 7.83 13.17 -24.32
N VAL A 25 6.93 12.57 -23.54
CA VAL A 25 7.21 12.14 -22.17
C VAL A 25 7.39 10.63 -22.16
N LYS A 26 8.55 10.16 -21.68
CA LYS A 26 8.87 8.73 -21.55
C LYS A 26 8.88 8.31 -20.09
N LYS A 27 8.67 7.02 -19.85
CA LYS A 27 8.80 6.42 -18.52
C LYS A 27 10.17 6.75 -17.92
N ASP A 28 10.20 6.92 -16.62
CA ASP A 28 11.35 7.35 -15.81
C ASP A 28 11.77 8.82 -15.99
N ALA A 29 11.18 9.57 -16.92
CA ALA A 29 11.40 11.01 -17.03
C ALA A 29 10.80 11.75 -15.82
N PHE A 30 11.40 12.87 -15.47
CA PHE A 30 10.87 13.79 -14.47
C PHE A 30 10.16 14.96 -15.15
N VAL A 31 9.04 15.36 -14.59
CA VAL A 31 8.15 16.38 -15.16
C VAL A 31 7.66 17.35 -14.10
N ILE A 32 7.33 18.54 -14.56
CA ILE A 32 6.64 19.56 -13.79
C ILE A 32 5.17 19.53 -14.21
N VAL A 33 4.29 19.44 -13.23
CA VAL A 33 2.84 19.40 -13.41
C VAL A 33 2.15 20.41 -12.52
N GLU A 34 0.96 20.86 -12.95
CA GLU A 34 0.08 21.66 -12.12
C GLU A 34 -0.94 20.76 -11.44
N THR A 35 -1.02 20.84 -10.12
CA THR A 35 -1.99 20.09 -9.30
C THR A 35 -2.94 21.05 -8.57
N ALA A 36 -3.89 20.50 -7.82
CA ALA A 36 -4.72 21.31 -6.92
C ALA A 36 -3.91 21.98 -5.79
N ARG A 37 -2.68 21.52 -5.55
CA ARG A 37 -1.77 22.04 -4.52
C ARG A 37 -0.76 23.05 -5.05
N GLY A 38 -0.74 23.28 -6.36
CA GLY A 38 0.21 24.12 -7.06
C GLY A 38 1.10 23.32 -8.02
N ILE A 39 2.26 23.88 -8.31
CA ILE A 39 3.26 23.26 -9.18
C ILE A 39 4.00 22.16 -8.40
N GLU A 40 4.04 20.98 -8.97
CA GLU A 40 4.69 19.82 -8.35
C GLU A 40 5.67 19.16 -9.33
N TYR A 41 6.72 18.56 -8.76
CA TYR A 41 7.73 17.77 -9.44
C TYR A 41 7.37 16.29 -9.30
N GLY A 42 7.24 15.55 -10.40
CA GLY A 42 6.85 14.17 -10.40
C GLY A 42 7.67 13.30 -11.34
N LYS A 43 7.63 11.98 -11.12
CA LYS A 43 8.26 10.97 -11.96
C LYS A 43 7.20 10.27 -12.80
N VAL A 44 7.44 10.14 -14.10
CA VAL A 44 6.60 9.36 -15.02
C VAL A 44 6.85 7.87 -14.74
N VAL A 45 5.80 7.14 -14.42
CA VAL A 45 5.85 5.69 -14.12
C VAL A 45 5.06 4.85 -15.10
N ILE A 46 4.15 5.48 -15.87
CA ILE A 46 3.37 4.85 -16.95
C ILE A 46 3.53 5.73 -18.19
N ASP A 47 3.97 5.13 -19.28
CA ASP A 47 4.08 5.77 -20.59
C ASP A 47 2.71 6.22 -21.12
N LYS A 48 2.70 6.98 -22.20
CA LYS A 48 1.47 7.39 -22.88
C LYS A 48 0.59 6.20 -23.18
N LYS A 49 -0.66 6.26 -22.71
CA LYS A 49 -1.69 5.26 -22.99
C LYS A 49 -3.06 5.90 -23.14
N LEU A 50 -3.96 5.25 -23.84
CA LEU A 50 -5.37 5.61 -23.92
C LEU A 50 -6.14 4.97 -22.76
N VAL A 51 -6.95 5.77 -22.07
CA VAL A 51 -7.79 5.32 -20.96
C VAL A 51 -9.23 5.75 -21.16
N GLY A 52 -10.16 5.04 -20.52
CA GLY A 52 -11.57 5.40 -20.49
C GLY A 52 -11.84 6.61 -19.59
N GLU A 53 -13.03 7.16 -19.70
CA GLU A 53 -13.47 8.30 -18.86
C GLU A 53 -13.60 7.93 -17.39
N ASN A 54 -13.93 6.67 -17.10
CA ASN A 54 -14.05 6.15 -15.73
C ASN A 54 -12.71 6.01 -15.00
N ASP A 55 -11.61 5.98 -15.73
CA ASP A 55 -10.26 5.78 -15.17
C ASP A 55 -9.55 7.09 -14.84
N VAL A 56 -10.16 8.22 -15.15
CA VAL A 56 -9.56 9.56 -14.98
C VAL A 56 -10.45 10.50 -14.20
N VAL A 57 -9.84 11.44 -13.49
CA VAL A 57 -10.54 12.52 -12.80
C VAL A 57 -10.54 13.76 -13.70
N LEU A 58 -11.71 14.15 -14.15
CA LEU A 58 -11.88 15.33 -15.00
C LEU A 58 -12.08 16.62 -14.16
N PRO A 59 -11.62 17.79 -14.64
CA PRO A 59 -10.84 17.99 -15.86
C PRO A 59 -9.40 17.51 -15.73
N LEU A 60 -8.90 16.83 -16.78
CA LEU A 60 -7.55 16.31 -16.81
C LEU A 60 -6.53 17.47 -16.79
N LYS A 61 -5.62 17.46 -15.85
CA LYS A 61 -4.57 18.48 -15.77
C LYS A 61 -3.41 18.11 -16.67
N LYS A 62 -2.70 19.12 -17.17
CA LYS A 62 -1.63 18.96 -18.17
C LYS A 62 -0.26 18.81 -17.50
N VAL A 63 0.61 18.09 -18.17
CA VAL A 63 2.05 18.19 -17.94
C VAL A 63 2.52 19.55 -18.45
N VAL A 64 3.13 20.35 -17.59
CA VAL A 64 3.57 21.71 -17.96
C VAL A 64 4.82 21.62 -18.85
N ARG A 65 5.81 20.81 -18.43
CA ARG A 65 7.07 20.61 -19.15
C ARG A 65 7.89 19.46 -18.55
N LEU A 66 8.91 19.03 -19.26
CA LEU A 66 9.97 18.20 -18.68
C LEU A 66 10.76 18.98 -17.61
N ALA A 67 11.21 18.26 -16.58
CA ALA A 67 12.07 18.84 -15.56
C ALA A 67 13.47 19.12 -16.12
N THR A 68 14.02 20.25 -15.76
CA THR A 68 15.39 20.68 -16.08
C THR A 68 16.34 20.30 -14.95
N GLN A 69 17.65 20.37 -15.22
CA GLN A 69 18.68 20.20 -14.18
C GLN A 69 18.51 21.18 -13.01
N LYS A 70 18.06 22.41 -13.30
CA LYS A 70 17.76 23.42 -12.26
C LYS A 70 16.61 22.97 -11.35
N ASP A 71 15.58 22.31 -11.90
CA ASP A 71 14.46 21.80 -11.11
C ASP A 71 14.91 20.67 -10.17
N ILE A 72 15.80 19.80 -10.64
CA ILE A 72 16.38 18.73 -9.82
C ILE A 72 17.17 19.31 -8.65
N LEU A 73 18.02 20.30 -8.92
CA LEU A 73 18.77 21.00 -7.87
C LEU A 73 17.83 21.67 -6.86
N SER A 74 16.78 22.35 -7.33
CA SER A 74 15.77 22.97 -6.44
C SER A 74 15.08 21.95 -5.54
N VAL A 75 14.80 20.73 -6.04
CA VAL A 75 14.23 19.66 -5.22
C VAL A 75 15.23 19.19 -4.15
N GLU A 76 16.50 19.08 -4.47
CA GLU A 76 17.54 18.69 -3.51
C GLU A 76 17.75 19.78 -2.43
N GLU A 77 17.77 21.05 -2.83
CA GLU A 77 17.81 22.18 -1.90
C GLU A 77 16.57 22.21 -0.98
N ASN A 78 15.39 21.93 -1.51
CA ASN A 78 14.16 21.83 -0.72
C ASN A 78 14.24 20.72 0.32
N LYS A 79 14.82 19.56 -0.04
CA LYS A 79 15.05 18.47 0.90
C LYS A 79 16.05 18.81 1.99
N ALA A 80 17.11 19.56 1.65
CA ALA A 80 18.08 20.02 2.65
C ALA A 80 17.43 21.02 3.62
N ALA A 81 16.72 22.02 3.08
CA ALA A 81 16.01 23.01 3.88
C ALA A 81 14.90 22.38 4.77
N ALA A 82 14.25 21.31 4.29
CA ALA A 82 13.26 20.58 5.07
C ALA A 82 13.85 19.92 6.32
N LYS A 83 15.09 19.42 6.26
CA LYS A 83 15.80 18.86 7.42
C LYS A 83 16.10 19.94 8.48
N GLU A 84 16.52 21.13 8.05
CA GLU A 84 16.75 22.27 8.96
C GLU A 84 15.43 22.72 9.59
N ALA A 85 14.36 22.80 8.77
CA ALA A 85 13.04 23.16 9.26
C ALA A 85 12.46 22.10 10.24
N PHE A 86 12.80 20.84 10.07
CA PHE A 86 12.43 19.77 11.00
C PHE A 86 13.05 20.05 12.38
N ASN A 87 14.36 20.27 12.45
CA ASN A 87 15.04 20.53 13.72
C ASN A 87 14.48 21.77 14.43
N SER A 88 14.30 22.87 13.70
CA SER A 88 13.73 24.10 14.24
C SER A 88 12.30 23.93 14.75
N CYS A 89 11.48 23.12 14.07
CA CYS A 89 10.12 22.85 14.51
C CYS A 89 10.10 21.95 15.74
N ASP A 90 10.94 20.92 15.79
CA ASP A 90 11.03 19.99 16.92
C ASP A 90 11.45 20.72 18.21
N GLU A 91 12.45 21.63 18.12
CA GLU A 91 12.85 22.52 19.22
C GLU A 91 11.67 23.37 19.71
N LYS A 92 10.87 23.95 18.80
CA LYS A 92 9.71 24.75 19.15
C LYS A 92 8.55 23.93 19.73
N ILE A 93 8.34 22.70 19.29
CA ILE A 93 7.37 21.77 19.89
C ILE A 93 7.72 21.52 21.37
N ILE A 94 8.99 21.30 21.66
CA ILE A 94 9.48 21.11 23.04
C ILE A 94 9.31 22.40 23.87
N GLU A 95 9.68 23.56 23.30
CA GLU A 95 9.55 24.86 23.98
C GLU A 95 8.10 25.18 24.36
N HIS A 96 7.15 24.90 23.47
CA HIS A 96 5.72 25.09 23.70
C HIS A 96 5.07 23.93 24.47
N GLN A 97 5.82 22.91 24.85
CA GLN A 97 5.33 21.73 25.61
C GLN A 97 4.11 21.05 24.94
N LEU A 98 4.13 20.95 23.60
CA LEU A 98 3.03 20.35 22.84
C LEU A 98 3.14 18.83 22.84
N ASP A 99 2.04 18.15 23.15
CA ASP A 99 1.96 16.68 23.13
C ASP A 99 1.71 16.19 21.69
N MET A 100 2.70 16.38 20.84
CA MET A 100 2.71 15.98 19.43
C MET A 100 4.10 15.52 19.02
N LYS A 101 4.14 14.59 18.07
CA LYS A 101 5.39 14.08 17.50
C LYS A 101 5.51 14.54 16.05
N LEU A 102 6.53 15.31 15.74
CA LEU A 102 6.87 15.67 14.36
C LEU A 102 7.37 14.42 13.62
N VAL A 103 6.85 14.17 12.43
CA VAL A 103 7.18 12.98 11.62
C VAL A 103 8.02 13.34 10.40
N ASP A 104 7.61 14.38 9.66
CA ASP A 104 8.31 14.82 8.45
C ASP A 104 8.00 16.28 8.13
N VAL A 105 8.84 16.91 7.32
CA VAL A 105 8.66 18.27 6.81
C VAL A 105 8.88 18.29 5.32
N GLU A 106 8.01 19.00 4.59
CA GLU A 106 8.05 19.07 3.14
C GLU A 106 7.84 20.51 2.65
N TYR A 107 8.77 21.01 1.84
CA TYR A 107 8.55 22.22 1.06
C TYR A 107 7.80 21.88 -0.23
N THR A 108 6.84 22.72 -0.61
CA THR A 108 6.30 22.67 -1.98
C THR A 108 7.41 23.00 -2.98
N PHE A 109 7.29 22.49 -4.21
CA PHE A 109 8.31 22.68 -5.24
C PHE A 109 8.64 24.17 -5.48
N ASP A 110 7.66 25.03 -5.42
CA ASP A 110 7.75 26.48 -5.60
C ASP A 110 8.15 27.27 -4.33
N ARG A 111 8.42 26.56 -3.20
CA ARG A 111 8.72 27.12 -1.87
C ARG A 111 7.66 28.05 -1.28
N ASN A 112 6.45 28.07 -1.82
CA ASN A 112 5.38 28.94 -1.34
C ASN A 112 4.74 28.43 -0.03
N LYS A 113 5.02 27.17 0.34
CA LYS A 113 4.46 26.53 1.52
C LYS A 113 5.42 25.52 2.12
N ILE A 114 5.39 25.42 3.46
CA ILE A 114 6.01 24.33 4.23
C ILE A 114 4.90 23.54 4.92
N ILE A 115 4.96 22.22 4.78
CA ILE A 115 4.00 21.30 5.40
C ILE A 115 4.75 20.49 6.46
N PHE A 116 4.27 20.58 7.70
CA PHE A 116 4.78 19.81 8.83
C PHE A 116 3.80 18.67 9.12
N TYR A 117 4.24 17.44 8.97
CA TYR A 117 3.45 16.24 9.25
C TYR A 117 3.71 15.79 10.68
N PHE A 118 2.64 15.58 11.45
CA PHE A 118 2.75 15.18 12.85
C PHE A 118 1.69 14.17 13.25
N THR A 119 1.96 13.43 14.33
CA THR A 119 0.99 12.59 15.04
C THR A 119 0.71 13.15 16.41
N ALA A 120 -0.52 12.97 16.90
CA ALA A 120 -0.93 13.30 18.25
C ALA A 120 -2.18 12.49 18.62
N ASP A 121 -2.35 12.18 19.90
CA ASP A 121 -3.49 11.39 20.41
C ASP A 121 -4.80 12.20 20.49
N GLY A 122 -4.72 13.52 20.39
CA GLY A 122 -5.86 14.41 20.50
C GLY A 122 -5.75 15.66 19.63
N ARG A 123 -6.58 16.64 19.97
CA ARG A 123 -6.56 17.95 19.32
C ARG A 123 -5.51 18.83 20.01
N ILE A 124 -4.55 19.32 19.24
CA ILE A 124 -3.48 20.19 19.71
C ILE A 124 -3.79 21.65 19.36
N ASP A 125 -3.53 22.54 20.29
CA ASP A 125 -3.53 23.99 20.03
C ASP A 125 -2.12 24.45 19.63
N PHE A 126 -1.91 24.58 18.34
CA PHE A 126 -0.63 24.95 17.74
C PHE A 126 -0.56 26.41 17.24
N ARG A 127 -1.45 27.31 17.73
CA ARG A 127 -1.51 28.70 17.23
C ARG A 127 -0.20 29.46 17.45
N GLU A 128 0.41 29.31 18.63
CA GLU A 128 1.68 29.97 18.94
C GLU A 128 2.84 29.33 18.14
N LEU A 129 2.87 27.99 18.04
CA LEU A 129 3.84 27.29 17.19
C LEU A 129 3.80 27.78 15.75
N VAL A 130 2.61 27.96 15.16
CA VAL A 130 2.45 28.46 13.79
C VAL A 130 3.00 29.88 13.64
N LYS A 131 2.78 30.76 14.63
CA LYS A 131 3.32 32.13 14.61
C LYS A 131 4.86 32.14 14.63
N ASP A 132 5.46 31.33 15.48
CA ASP A 132 6.92 31.20 15.57
C ASP A 132 7.51 30.66 14.27
N LEU A 133 6.96 29.56 13.76
CA LEU A 133 7.41 28.99 12.49
C LEU A 133 7.22 29.95 11.30
N ALA A 134 6.11 30.71 11.27
CA ALA A 134 5.89 31.72 10.24
C ALA A 134 6.89 32.88 10.32
N SER A 135 7.31 33.28 11.54
CA SER A 135 8.34 34.32 11.73
C SER A 135 9.72 33.85 11.29
N ILE A 136 10.06 32.57 11.55
CA ILE A 136 11.36 31.96 11.20
C ILE A 136 11.46 31.78 9.66
N PHE A 137 10.47 31.11 9.06
CA PHE A 137 10.56 30.70 7.67
C PHE A 137 9.97 31.72 6.67
N ARG A 138 9.20 32.68 7.14
CA ARG A 138 8.55 33.73 6.31
C ARG A 138 7.78 33.15 5.11
N THR A 139 7.19 32.00 5.29
CA THR A 139 6.50 31.20 4.28
C THR A 139 5.20 30.68 4.88
N ARG A 140 4.21 30.34 4.06
CA ARG A 140 2.96 29.78 4.52
C ARG A 140 3.19 28.42 5.22
N ILE A 141 2.79 28.34 6.47
CA ILE A 141 2.91 27.12 7.30
C ILE A 141 1.61 26.33 7.22
N GLU A 142 1.71 25.03 7.00
CA GLU A 142 0.60 24.07 7.09
C GLU A 142 1.01 22.95 8.05
N LEU A 143 0.28 22.81 9.15
CA LEU A 143 0.40 21.68 10.07
C LEU A 143 -0.63 20.62 9.69
N ARG A 144 -0.16 19.39 9.46
CA ARG A 144 -1.02 18.27 9.03
C ARG A 144 -0.87 17.09 9.98
N GLN A 145 -1.93 16.83 10.71
CA GLN A 145 -2.01 15.60 11.51
C GLN A 145 -2.18 14.40 10.58
N ILE A 146 -1.39 13.37 10.80
CA ILE A 146 -1.42 12.12 10.03
C ILE A 146 -1.74 10.94 10.94
N GLY A 147 -2.24 9.86 10.35
CA GLY A 147 -2.51 8.64 11.09
C GLY A 147 -1.27 7.75 11.23
N VAL A 148 -1.30 6.82 12.18
CA VAL A 148 -0.19 5.90 12.50
C VAL A 148 0.30 5.07 11.30
N ARG A 149 -0.56 4.76 10.32
CA ARG A 149 -0.13 4.07 9.10
C ARG A 149 0.63 4.99 8.17
N ASP A 150 0.22 6.25 8.06
CA ASP A 150 0.92 7.25 7.24
C ASP A 150 2.28 7.60 7.87
N GLU A 151 2.36 7.68 9.20
CA GLU A 151 3.62 7.76 9.93
C GLU A 151 4.54 6.59 9.57
N ALA A 152 4.08 5.35 9.73
CA ALA A 152 4.85 4.16 9.37
C ALA A 152 5.26 4.16 7.88
N LYS A 153 4.40 4.66 6.98
CA LYS A 153 4.70 4.80 5.55
C LYS A 153 5.82 5.80 5.29
N MET A 154 5.84 6.93 6.00
CA MET A 154 6.86 7.98 5.87
C MET A 154 8.20 7.55 6.44
N LEU A 155 8.21 6.99 7.65
CA LEU A 155 9.42 6.53 8.32
C LEU A 155 10.01 5.27 7.66
N GLY A 156 9.16 4.41 7.07
CA GLY A 156 9.59 3.13 6.54
C GLY A 156 9.89 2.11 7.63
N GLY A 157 10.69 1.10 7.30
CA GLY A 157 11.12 0.05 8.22
C GLY A 157 10.90 -1.35 7.69
N ILE A 158 11.12 -2.35 8.55
CA ILE A 158 10.99 -3.77 8.24
C ILE A 158 9.74 -4.30 8.94
N GLY A 159 8.86 -4.96 8.19
CA GLY A 159 7.64 -5.58 8.72
C GLY A 159 7.94 -6.88 9.50
N PRO A 160 6.92 -7.42 10.21
CA PRO A 160 7.07 -8.70 10.93
C PRO A 160 7.41 -9.89 10.01
N CYS A 161 7.18 -9.76 8.70
CA CYS A 161 7.56 -10.73 7.67
C CYS A 161 9.04 -10.64 7.24
N GLY A 162 9.85 -9.74 7.81
CA GLY A 162 11.25 -9.51 7.46
C GLY A 162 11.48 -8.71 6.17
N ARG A 163 10.43 -8.25 5.48
CA ARG A 163 10.52 -7.40 4.27
C ARG A 163 10.28 -5.93 4.62
N MET A 164 10.74 -5.04 3.75
CA MET A 164 10.39 -3.63 3.83
C MET A 164 8.88 -3.45 3.85
N LEU A 165 8.38 -2.47 4.60
CA LEU A 165 6.94 -2.20 4.73
C LEU A 165 6.28 -2.05 3.35
N CYS A 166 5.18 -2.78 3.11
CA CYS A 166 4.41 -2.69 1.86
C CYS A 166 3.95 -1.25 1.60
N CYS A 167 3.50 -0.54 2.64
CA CYS A 167 3.04 0.85 2.55
C CYS A 167 4.15 1.83 2.13
N SER A 168 5.42 1.57 2.45
CA SER A 168 6.54 2.44 2.06
C SER A 168 7.16 2.07 0.71
N THR A 169 6.83 0.89 0.14
CA THR A 169 7.45 0.37 -1.09
C THR A 169 6.53 0.41 -2.30
N PHE A 170 5.40 -0.30 -2.28
CA PHE A 170 4.55 -0.46 -3.45
C PHE A 170 3.06 -0.21 -3.19
N LEU A 171 2.56 -0.45 -1.96
CA LEU A 171 1.15 -0.34 -1.65
C LEU A 171 0.78 1.12 -1.33
N GLY A 172 0.34 1.84 -2.35
CA GLY A 172 0.01 3.27 -2.26
C GLY A 172 -1.37 3.54 -1.68
N ASP A 173 -2.36 2.73 -2.03
CA ASP A 173 -3.76 2.82 -1.60
C ASP A 173 -4.08 1.75 -0.56
N PHE A 174 -5.01 2.05 0.34
CA PHE A 174 -5.40 1.16 1.42
C PHE A 174 -6.88 0.89 1.40
N GLU A 175 -7.22 -0.39 1.35
CA GLU A 175 -8.57 -0.86 1.52
C GLU A 175 -8.82 -1.35 2.96
N PRO A 176 -10.08 -1.43 3.40
CA PRO A 176 -10.43 -1.99 4.69
C PRO A 176 -9.95 -3.45 4.83
N VAL A 177 -9.34 -3.77 5.96
CA VAL A 177 -8.86 -5.12 6.28
C VAL A 177 -9.71 -5.69 7.39
N SER A 178 -10.16 -6.94 7.25
CA SER A 178 -10.95 -7.66 8.24
C SER A 178 -10.19 -8.82 8.88
N ILE A 179 -10.61 -9.22 10.08
CA ILE A 179 -10.06 -10.41 10.76
C ILE A 179 -10.43 -11.69 9.99
N LYS A 180 -11.53 -11.68 9.22
CA LYS A 180 -11.93 -12.80 8.36
C LYS A 180 -10.81 -13.13 7.36
N MET A 181 -10.21 -12.12 6.73
CA MET A 181 -9.09 -12.30 5.78
C MET A 181 -7.90 -13.03 6.43
N ALA A 182 -7.59 -12.73 7.70
CA ALA A 182 -6.53 -13.46 8.41
C ALA A 182 -6.89 -14.92 8.67
N LYS A 183 -8.16 -15.23 8.93
CA LYS A 183 -8.65 -16.61 9.08
C LYS A 183 -8.60 -17.37 7.75
N ASP A 184 -9.07 -16.76 6.68
CA ASP A 184 -9.10 -17.36 5.35
C ASP A 184 -7.66 -17.64 4.84
N GLN A 185 -6.68 -16.86 5.30
CA GLN A 185 -5.26 -17.07 5.03
C GLN A 185 -4.55 -17.97 6.06
N ASN A 186 -5.29 -18.70 6.90
CA ASN A 186 -4.77 -19.62 7.93
C ASN A 186 -3.76 -18.99 8.90
N LEU A 187 -3.87 -17.67 9.16
CA LEU A 187 -2.99 -17.00 10.10
C LEU A 187 -3.53 -17.10 11.54
N SER A 188 -2.61 -17.27 12.48
CA SER A 188 -2.93 -17.19 13.90
C SER A 188 -3.53 -15.81 14.23
N LEU A 189 -4.66 -15.79 14.93
CA LEU A 189 -5.35 -14.55 15.33
C LEU A 189 -4.65 -13.80 16.48
N ASN A 190 -3.42 -14.16 16.80
CA ASN A 190 -2.63 -13.40 17.77
C ASN A 190 -2.35 -11.98 17.20
N PRO A 191 -2.76 -10.92 17.90
CA PRO A 191 -2.56 -9.53 17.45
C PRO A 191 -1.11 -9.23 17.04
N ALA A 192 -0.12 -9.79 17.72
CA ALA A 192 1.29 -9.60 17.39
C ALA A 192 1.67 -10.19 16.00
N LYS A 193 0.91 -11.18 15.49
CA LYS A 193 1.18 -11.83 14.21
C LYS A 193 0.38 -11.27 13.04
N ILE A 194 -0.77 -10.64 13.33
CA ILE A 194 -1.66 -10.07 12.29
C ILE A 194 -1.64 -8.55 12.23
N SER A 195 -0.88 -7.88 13.13
CA SER A 195 -0.71 -6.43 13.12
C SER A 195 0.59 -6.02 12.46
N GLY A 196 0.53 -4.96 11.67
CA GLY A 196 1.72 -4.31 11.13
C GLY A 196 2.42 -3.42 12.16
N LEU A 197 3.56 -2.85 11.79
CA LEU A 197 4.33 -1.92 12.64
C LEU A 197 3.49 -0.70 13.09
N CYS A 198 2.50 -0.30 12.31
CA CYS A 198 1.55 0.77 12.64
C CYS A 198 0.46 0.38 13.66
N GLY A 199 0.49 -0.83 14.23
CA GLY A 199 -0.49 -1.33 15.20
C GLY A 199 -1.87 -1.70 14.60
N ARG A 200 -2.09 -1.49 13.29
CA ARG A 200 -3.31 -1.90 12.59
C ARG A 200 -3.12 -3.25 11.89
N LEU A 201 -4.23 -3.92 11.52
CA LEU A 201 -4.16 -5.14 10.72
C LEU A 201 -3.26 -4.94 9.48
N MET A 202 -2.48 -5.97 9.16
CA MET A 202 -1.53 -5.94 8.04
C MET A 202 -2.25 -5.70 6.72
N CYS A 203 -1.79 -4.72 5.95
CA CYS A 203 -2.38 -4.37 4.65
C CYS A 203 -2.15 -5.44 3.58
N CYS A 204 -1.13 -6.30 3.73
CA CYS A 204 -0.92 -7.45 2.84
C CYS A 204 -2.06 -8.48 2.91
N LEU A 205 -2.78 -8.59 4.03
CA LEU A 205 -3.94 -9.46 4.14
C LEU A 205 -4.99 -9.14 3.06
N LYS A 206 -5.31 -7.85 2.86
CA LYS A 206 -6.24 -7.47 1.79
C LYS A 206 -5.59 -7.57 0.40
N TYR A 207 -4.32 -7.24 0.29
CA TYR A 207 -3.60 -7.28 -0.98
C TYR A 207 -3.56 -8.69 -1.59
N GLU A 208 -3.48 -9.71 -0.74
CA GLU A 208 -3.42 -11.12 -1.15
C GLU A 208 -4.78 -11.81 -1.12
N ASN A 209 -5.81 -11.17 -0.53
CA ASN A 209 -7.11 -11.80 -0.24
C ASN A 209 -7.79 -12.40 -1.46
N ASP A 210 -7.78 -11.68 -2.57
CA ASP A 210 -8.49 -12.11 -3.79
C ASP A 210 -7.90 -13.44 -4.31
N TYR A 211 -6.56 -13.61 -4.23
CA TYR A 211 -5.91 -14.88 -4.58
C TYR A 211 -6.35 -16.03 -3.65
N TYR A 212 -6.47 -15.76 -2.34
CA TYR A 212 -6.92 -16.78 -1.39
C TYR A 212 -8.39 -17.11 -1.57
N GLU A 213 -9.24 -16.16 -1.93
CA GLU A 213 -10.67 -16.41 -2.24
C GLU A 213 -10.78 -17.26 -3.50
N GLU A 214 -10.09 -16.94 -4.59
CA GLU A 214 -10.07 -17.74 -5.81
C GLU A 214 -9.57 -19.18 -5.55
N ALA A 215 -8.45 -19.33 -4.81
CA ALA A 215 -7.92 -20.64 -4.49
C ALA A 215 -8.89 -21.48 -3.61
N LYS A 216 -9.65 -20.82 -2.74
CA LYS A 216 -10.64 -21.48 -1.88
C LYS A 216 -11.85 -21.95 -2.66
N GLU A 217 -12.31 -21.22 -3.70
CA GLU A 217 -13.43 -21.63 -4.55
C GLU A 217 -13.16 -22.94 -5.31
N GLU A 218 -11.89 -23.23 -5.61
CA GLU A 218 -11.47 -24.46 -6.29
C GLU A 218 -11.34 -25.66 -5.35
N MET A 219 -11.36 -25.47 -4.01
CA MET A 219 -11.07 -26.49 -3.01
C MET A 219 -12.31 -26.92 -2.22
N PRO A 220 -12.35 -28.18 -1.70
CA PRO A 220 -13.42 -28.62 -0.81
C PRO A 220 -13.36 -27.88 0.54
N ASP A 221 -14.51 -27.84 1.23
CA ASP A 221 -14.57 -27.26 2.57
C ASP A 221 -13.93 -28.15 3.64
N VAL A 222 -13.36 -27.52 4.67
CA VAL A 222 -12.85 -28.26 5.83
C VAL A 222 -14.01 -28.94 6.54
N GLY A 223 -13.88 -30.25 6.74
CA GLY A 223 -14.92 -31.12 7.31
C GLY A 223 -15.76 -31.87 6.27
N GLU A 224 -15.60 -31.58 4.99
CA GLU A 224 -16.22 -32.28 3.89
C GLU A 224 -15.64 -33.70 3.75
N GLU A 225 -16.50 -34.69 3.35
CA GLU A 225 -16.07 -36.02 3.01
C GLU A 225 -15.78 -36.11 1.51
N ILE A 226 -14.57 -36.55 1.19
CA ILE A 226 -14.10 -36.68 -0.20
C ILE A 226 -13.57 -38.07 -0.48
N MET A 227 -13.66 -38.48 -1.73
CA MET A 227 -13.06 -39.72 -2.21
C MET A 227 -11.57 -39.49 -2.53
N THR A 228 -10.74 -40.37 -1.96
CA THR A 228 -9.30 -40.38 -2.23
C THR A 228 -8.89 -41.70 -2.86
N PRO A 229 -7.65 -41.83 -3.41
CA PRO A 229 -7.11 -43.11 -3.89
C PRO A 229 -7.11 -44.23 -2.83
N HIS A 230 -7.18 -43.88 -1.56
CA HIS A 230 -7.10 -44.80 -0.43
C HIS A 230 -8.44 -44.98 0.29
N GLY A 231 -9.54 -44.50 -0.29
CA GLY A 231 -10.88 -44.57 0.26
C GLY A 231 -11.46 -43.20 0.68
N VAL A 232 -12.65 -43.24 1.28
CA VAL A 232 -13.34 -42.04 1.77
C VAL A 232 -12.58 -41.47 2.95
N GLY A 233 -12.28 -40.17 2.89
CA GLY A 233 -11.62 -39.44 3.96
C GLY A 233 -12.29 -38.10 4.21
N ARG A 234 -12.00 -37.51 5.39
CA ARG A 234 -12.53 -36.22 5.79
C ARG A 234 -11.45 -35.16 5.68
N VAL A 235 -11.77 -34.03 5.05
CA VAL A 235 -10.88 -32.86 4.95
C VAL A 235 -10.66 -32.26 6.35
N VAL A 236 -9.43 -32.20 6.79
CA VAL A 236 -9.02 -31.66 8.10
C VAL A 236 -8.26 -30.35 8.00
N GLY A 237 -7.74 -30.02 6.82
CA GLY A 237 -7.01 -28.78 6.59
C GLY A 237 -6.76 -28.53 5.11
N LEU A 238 -6.46 -27.27 4.77
CA LEU A 238 -6.16 -26.83 3.41
C LEU A 238 -4.88 -25.99 3.41
N ASN A 239 -4.00 -26.24 2.47
CA ASN A 239 -2.91 -25.34 2.12
C ASN A 239 -3.26 -24.65 0.79
N LEU A 240 -3.86 -23.45 0.87
CA LEU A 240 -4.38 -22.75 -0.30
C LEU A 240 -3.28 -22.29 -1.27
N LEU A 241 -2.07 -22.03 -0.77
CA LEU A 241 -0.94 -21.57 -1.60
C LEU A 241 -0.36 -22.70 -2.46
N GLU A 242 -0.23 -23.87 -1.87
CA GLU A 242 0.31 -25.07 -2.55
C GLU A 242 -0.79 -25.92 -3.18
N LYS A 243 -2.07 -25.53 -3.00
CA LYS A 243 -3.26 -26.26 -3.44
C LYS A 243 -3.27 -27.73 -2.93
N LEU A 244 -2.88 -27.91 -1.66
CA LEU A 244 -2.87 -29.21 -0.99
C LEU A 244 -4.06 -29.36 -0.04
N ILE A 245 -4.68 -30.52 -0.05
CA ILE A 245 -5.82 -30.90 0.77
C ILE A 245 -5.35 -31.95 1.78
N GLN A 246 -5.44 -31.64 3.05
CA GLN A 246 -5.12 -32.56 4.14
C GLN A 246 -6.36 -33.38 4.49
N VAL A 247 -6.26 -34.69 4.32
CA VAL A 247 -7.38 -35.63 4.49
C VAL A 247 -7.04 -36.63 5.58
N ASN A 248 -7.97 -36.81 6.50
CA ASN A 248 -7.94 -37.89 7.45
C ASN A 248 -8.75 -39.08 6.92
N ILE A 249 -8.07 -40.18 6.63
CA ILE A 249 -8.68 -41.42 6.11
C ILE A 249 -8.74 -42.43 7.25
N PRO A 250 -9.94 -42.98 7.61
CA PRO A 250 -10.09 -43.89 8.76
C PRO A 250 -9.21 -45.15 8.71
N SER A 251 -8.85 -45.60 7.51
CA SER A 251 -7.97 -46.75 7.30
C SER A 251 -6.48 -46.46 7.47
N MET A 252 -6.12 -45.17 7.62
CA MET A 252 -4.73 -44.71 7.77
C MET A 252 -4.54 -44.03 9.11
N GLU A 253 -3.45 -44.34 9.81
CA GLU A 253 -3.10 -43.70 11.10
C GLU A 253 -2.60 -42.26 10.97
N ARG A 254 -2.45 -41.75 9.75
CA ARG A 254 -1.85 -40.42 9.45
C ARG A 254 -2.74 -39.59 8.51
N THR A 255 -2.77 -38.29 8.72
CA THR A 255 -3.29 -37.35 7.75
C THR A 255 -2.42 -37.40 6.49
N THR A 256 -3.04 -37.51 5.33
CA THR A 256 -2.37 -37.55 4.03
C THR A 256 -2.72 -36.31 3.25
N GLU A 257 -1.79 -35.78 2.48
CA GLU A 257 -1.95 -34.62 1.62
C GLU A 257 -2.18 -35.07 0.18
N PHE A 258 -3.14 -34.44 -0.49
CA PHE A 258 -3.49 -34.67 -1.90
C PHE A 258 -3.57 -33.36 -2.64
N THR A 259 -3.21 -33.38 -3.91
CA THR A 259 -3.50 -32.31 -4.85
C THR A 259 -4.92 -32.44 -5.43
N LEU A 260 -5.46 -31.35 -5.99
CA LEU A 260 -6.76 -31.41 -6.69
C LEU A 260 -6.74 -32.40 -7.86
N ASP A 261 -5.62 -32.49 -8.59
CA ASP A 261 -5.49 -33.39 -9.75
C ASP A 261 -5.51 -34.85 -9.33
N GLU A 262 -4.90 -35.22 -8.21
CA GLU A 262 -4.96 -36.60 -7.67
C GLU A 262 -6.36 -37.01 -7.22
N LEU A 263 -7.16 -36.04 -6.76
CA LEU A 263 -8.55 -36.28 -6.37
C LEU A 263 -9.51 -36.30 -7.58
N ALA A 264 -9.23 -35.48 -8.62
CA ALA A 264 -10.05 -35.44 -9.83
C ALA A 264 -9.89 -36.71 -10.71
N GLY A 265 -8.64 -37.22 -10.82
CA GLY A 265 -8.35 -38.46 -11.57
C GLY A 265 -9.14 -39.66 -11.07
N ASN A 266 -9.42 -39.74 -9.77
CA ASN A 266 -10.23 -40.82 -9.19
C ASN A 266 -11.73 -40.77 -9.50
N LYS A 267 -12.29 -39.60 -9.79
CA LYS A 267 -13.70 -39.48 -10.18
C LYS A 267 -13.97 -40.17 -11.52
N GLU A 268 -13.07 -40.08 -12.47
CA GLU A 268 -13.22 -40.70 -13.80
C GLU A 268 -13.04 -42.23 -13.75
N GLU A 269 -12.12 -42.75 -12.92
CA GLU A 269 -11.91 -44.18 -12.76
C GLU A 269 -13.07 -44.86 -12.03
N LEU A 270 -13.70 -44.21 -11.05
CA LEU A 270 -14.84 -44.75 -10.31
C LEU A 270 -16.14 -44.79 -11.13
N PHE A 271 -16.34 -43.83 -12.02
CA PHE A 271 -17.49 -43.88 -12.97
C PHE A 271 -17.32 -44.95 -14.03
N SER A 272 -16.10 -45.35 -14.41
CA SER A 272 -15.85 -46.43 -15.35
C SER A 272 -16.08 -47.82 -14.73
N GLN A 273 -15.83 -47.99 -13.41
CA GLN A 273 -16.03 -49.25 -12.69
C GLN A 273 -17.49 -49.49 -12.23
N ALA A 274 -18.32 -48.45 -12.19
CA ALA A 274 -19.74 -48.55 -11.83
C ALA A 274 -20.66 -48.88 -13.04
N THR A 275 -20.06 -48.99 -14.23
CA THR A 275 -20.79 -49.26 -15.49
C THR A 275 -20.48 -50.66 -16.07
N GLU A 276 -19.71 -51.51 -15.38
CA GLU A 276 -19.59 -52.96 -15.63
C GLU A 276 -20.40 -53.74 -14.57
#